data_f03dc8608dd73b6b66f51d20686fa11f
#
_entry.id   f03dc8608dd73b6b66f51d20686fa11f
#
_cell.length_a   1.000
_cell.length_b   1.000
_cell.length_c   1.000
_cell.angle_alpha   90.00
_cell.angle_beta   90.00
_cell.angle_gamma   90.00
#
_symmetry.space_group_name_H-M   'P 1'
#
loop_
_entity.id
_entity.type
_entity.pdbx_description
1 polymer ?
#
loop_
_entity_poly.entity_id
_entity_poly.type
_entity_poly.pdbx_seq_one_letter_code
_entity_poly.pdbx_strand_id
1 'polypeptide(L)'
;MRGMRGGARSMTGASLALALALLPGCKTPGSFREPVARFQQGNTEASAALGAYYSEMNRFERDLYLDERLYDTSLEVLASDAAGRPTPLVGKIFSPESIQARMDAIALLGVYAERLATLAGAENPGKLPAASQALGTQLGALGTQMQTLAGKGDASASKYVEPVTTLLGVATSLFLEARQGAALQKGIEQGAPQVNRILDLLEADMVDVLGPQRLTGVKQALASRVMFYNLHREKLSLAERRAVLEDIRRASDTYEALMVAQPVEMARALRSAHDALLRFARSERKLESFEELSSAMQSFQGRVQTASAAVQRLREPPQE
;
A
#
# COMPACT_ATOMS: atom_id res chain seq x y z
N MET A 1 18.98 -70.48 -63.13
CA MET A 1 17.67 -69.97 -63.61
C MET A 1 17.19 -68.89 -62.72
N ARG A 2 17.27 -67.65 -63.12
CA ARG A 2 16.21 -66.72 -63.49
C ARG A 2 15.14 -66.62 -62.36
N GLY A 3 14.78 -65.50 -61.77
CA GLY A 3 14.62 -64.24 -62.39
C GLY A 3 14.38 -63.12 -61.43
N MET A 4 14.59 -61.97 -61.94
CA MET A 4 14.36 -60.60 -61.60
C MET A 4 12.93 -60.29 -61.19
N ARG A 5 12.80 -59.27 -60.35
CA ARG A 5 11.84 -58.12 -60.44
C ARG A 5 11.58 -57.62 -59.03
N GLY A 6 11.60 -56.41 -58.69
CA GLY A 6 11.40 -55.16 -59.36
C GLY A 6 10.91 -54.18 -58.28
N GLY A 7 11.50 -53.02 -58.23
CA GLY A 7 11.34 -52.01 -57.21
C GLY A 7 9.93 -51.37 -57.21
N ALA A 8 9.58 -50.83 -56.10
CA ALA A 8 8.64 -49.68 -55.99
C ALA A 8 9.07 -48.81 -54.84
N ARG A 9 9.68 -47.70 -55.19
CA ARG A 9 9.84 -46.53 -54.32
C ARG A 9 8.46 -45.90 -54.14
N SER A 10 7.95 -45.77 -52.94
CA SER A 10 6.87 -44.86 -52.67
C SER A 10 7.37 -43.76 -51.75
N MET A 11 7.55 -42.59 -52.36
CA MET A 11 7.69 -41.30 -51.72
C MET A 11 6.31 -40.94 -51.17
N THR A 12 6.15 -40.98 -49.84
CA THR A 12 5.07 -40.30 -49.15
C THR A 12 5.49 -40.11 -47.70
N GLY A 13 6.17 -39.02 -47.44
CA GLY A 13 6.70 -38.71 -46.09
C GLY A 13 7.11 -37.27 -45.95
N ALA A 14 6.38 -36.32 -46.50
CA ALA A 14 6.70 -34.92 -46.34
C ALA A 14 5.41 -34.06 -46.34
N SER A 15 4.60 -34.11 -45.31
CA SER A 15 3.47 -33.14 -45.15
C SER A 15 2.82 -33.22 -43.78
N LEU A 16 3.54 -33.45 -42.68
CA LEU A 16 2.97 -33.44 -41.34
C LEU A 16 3.76 -32.59 -40.31
N ALA A 17 4.59 -31.66 -40.76
CA ALA A 17 5.43 -30.85 -39.86
C ALA A 17 5.05 -29.36 -39.80
N LEU A 18 3.92 -28.94 -40.36
CA LEU A 18 3.59 -27.49 -40.42
C LEU A 18 2.24 -27.11 -39.82
N ALA A 19 1.65 -27.92 -38.97
CA ALA A 19 0.36 -27.63 -38.34
C ALA A 19 0.43 -27.35 -36.82
N LEU A 20 1.65 -27.30 -36.20
CA LEU A 20 1.81 -27.06 -34.77
C LEU A 20 2.15 -25.61 -34.40
N ALA A 21 2.19 -24.67 -35.35
CA ALA A 21 2.62 -23.29 -35.09
C ALA A 21 1.48 -22.27 -34.89
N LEU A 22 0.21 -22.68 -34.81
CA LEU A 22 -0.93 -21.78 -34.62
C LEU A 22 -1.82 -22.16 -33.42
N LEU A 23 -1.24 -22.69 -32.36
CA LEU A 23 -1.98 -22.67 -31.09
C LEU A 23 -1.88 -21.25 -30.55
N PRO A 24 -3.05 -20.55 -30.34
CA PRO A 24 -3.04 -19.31 -29.60
C PRO A 24 -2.42 -19.62 -28.24
N GLY A 25 -1.25 -19.03 -27.97
CA GLY A 25 -0.47 -19.28 -26.76
C GLY A 25 -1.35 -19.10 -25.55
N CYS A 26 -1.82 -20.22 -24.97
CA CYS A 26 -2.53 -20.20 -23.70
C CYS A 26 -1.66 -19.44 -22.71
N LYS A 27 -2.22 -18.35 -22.18
CA LYS A 27 -1.57 -17.52 -21.17
C LYS A 27 -1.23 -18.41 -19.97
N THR A 28 -0.01 -18.91 -19.91
CA THR A 28 0.43 -19.76 -18.80
C THR A 28 0.55 -18.91 -17.55
N PRO A 29 0.04 -19.33 -16.39
CA PRO A 29 0.23 -18.63 -15.12
C PRO A 29 1.69 -18.32 -14.81
N GLY A 30 2.62 -19.13 -15.29
CA GLY A 30 4.06 -18.96 -15.10
C GLY A 30 4.64 -17.62 -15.59
N SER A 31 4.07 -17.02 -16.64
CA SER A 31 4.56 -15.71 -17.12
C SER A 31 4.24 -14.54 -16.15
N PHE A 32 3.29 -14.73 -15.26
CA PHE A 32 2.94 -13.74 -14.22
C PHE A 32 3.66 -13.97 -12.90
N ARG A 33 4.29 -15.11 -12.69
CA ARG A 33 4.81 -15.55 -11.38
C ARG A 33 5.74 -14.52 -10.75
N GLU A 34 6.80 -14.14 -11.47
CA GLU A 34 7.79 -13.21 -10.94
C GLU A 34 7.24 -11.79 -10.79
N PRO A 35 6.58 -11.18 -11.81
CA PRO A 35 6.02 -9.85 -11.65
C PRO A 35 4.99 -9.74 -10.52
N VAL A 36 4.11 -10.71 -10.37
CA VAL A 36 3.08 -10.71 -9.32
C VAL A 36 3.70 -10.97 -7.95
N ALA A 37 4.74 -11.80 -7.83
CA ALA A 37 5.46 -11.98 -6.57
C ALA A 37 6.14 -10.68 -6.12
N ARG A 38 6.78 -9.95 -7.04
CA ARG A 38 7.35 -8.62 -6.75
C ARG A 38 6.28 -7.60 -6.38
N PHE A 39 5.15 -7.62 -7.08
CA PHE A 39 4.00 -6.76 -6.74
C PHE A 39 3.49 -7.05 -5.33
N GLN A 40 3.31 -8.30 -4.96
CA GLN A 40 2.86 -8.72 -3.63
C GLN A 40 3.86 -8.29 -2.54
N GLN A 41 5.16 -8.51 -2.75
CA GLN A 41 6.19 -8.08 -1.80
C GLN A 41 6.16 -6.56 -1.62
N GLY A 42 6.23 -5.78 -2.70
CA GLY A 42 6.19 -4.32 -2.64
C GLY A 42 4.91 -3.79 -2.01
N ASN A 43 3.76 -4.44 -2.28
CA ASN A 43 2.49 -4.05 -1.67
C ASN A 43 2.44 -4.36 -0.16
N THR A 44 3.05 -5.45 0.31
CA THR A 44 3.19 -5.75 1.74
C THR A 44 4.02 -4.69 2.47
N GLU A 45 5.17 -4.32 1.90
CA GLU A 45 6.04 -3.28 2.43
C GLU A 45 5.36 -1.89 2.39
N ALA A 46 4.67 -1.55 1.28
CA ALA A 46 3.90 -0.32 1.15
C ALA A 46 2.77 -0.23 2.18
N SER A 47 2.05 -1.33 2.39
CA SER A 47 0.98 -1.40 3.38
C SER A 47 1.48 -1.15 4.78
N ALA A 48 2.60 -1.75 5.17
CA ALA A 48 3.23 -1.53 6.47
C ALA A 48 3.69 -0.07 6.64
N ALA A 49 4.32 0.53 5.62
CA ALA A 49 4.79 1.90 5.65
C ALA A 49 3.64 2.92 5.70
N LEU A 50 2.58 2.72 4.92
CA LEU A 50 1.38 3.58 4.94
C LEU A 50 0.68 3.50 6.30
N GLY A 51 0.52 2.31 6.85
CA GLY A 51 -0.07 2.13 8.16
C GLY A 51 0.72 2.83 9.26
N ALA A 52 2.04 2.69 9.26
CA ALA A 52 2.92 3.41 10.17
C ALA A 52 2.80 4.93 9.99
N TYR A 53 2.75 5.42 8.76
CA TYR A 53 2.59 6.84 8.46
C TYR A 53 1.28 7.41 9.02
N TYR A 54 0.12 6.75 8.81
CA TYR A 54 -1.15 7.22 9.38
C TYR A 54 -1.13 7.25 10.92
N SER A 55 -0.51 6.25 11.54
CA SER A 55 -0.35 6.22 12.99
C SER A 55 0.50 7.38 13.51
N GLU A 56 1.61 7.70 12.81
CA GLU A 56 2.48 8.81 13.17
C GLU A 56 1.79 10.17 12.98
N MET A 57 0.93 10.34 11.96
CA MET A 57 0.24 11.61 11.75
C MET A 57 -0.66 11.99 12.91
N ASN A 58 -1.39 11.05 13.51
CA ASN A 58 -2.17 11.32 14.72
C ASN A 58 -1.30 11.60 15.95
N ARG A 59 -0.12 10.97 16.03
CA ARG A 59 0.85 11.28 17.09
C ARG A 59 1.36 12.71 16.94
N PHE A 60 1.74 13.12 15.76
CA PHE A 60 2.16 14.50 15.48
C PHE A 60 1.12 15.52 15.88
N GLU A 61 -0.13 15.30 15.53
CA GLU A 61 -1.21 16.24 15.89
C GLU A 61 -1.36 16.39 17.40
N ARG A 62 -1.22 15.28 18.14
CA ARG A 62 -1.21 15.33 19.60
C ARG A 62 0.01 16.07 20.14
N ASP A 63 1.19 15.76 19.60
CA ASP A 63 2.43 16.38 20.05
C ASP A 63 2.42 17.89 19.76
N LEU A 64 1.92 18.32 18.60
CA LEU A 64 1.70 19.74 18.28
C LEU A 64 0.76 20.41 19.29
N TYR A 65 -0.36 19.75 19.62
CA TYR A 65 -1.31 20.27 20.61
C TYR A 65 -0.66 20.48 21.98
N LEU A 66 0.20 19.56 22.40
CA LEU A 66 0.92 19.67 23.67
C LEU A 66 2.04 20.71 23.62
N ASP A 67 2.76 20.80 22.51
CA ASP A 67 3.83 21.78 22.31
C ASP A 67 3.31 23.22 22.34
N GLU A 68 2.17 23.48 21.68
CA GLU A 68 1.54 24.80 21.76
C GLU A 68 1.32 25.24 23.22
N ARG A 69 0.91 24.31 24.09
CA ARG A 69 0.63 24.58 25.50
C ARG A 69 1.88 24.59 26.39
N LEU A 70 2.92 23.92 25.95
CA LEU A 70 4.21 23.98 26.62
C LEU A 70 4.89 25.36 26.46
N TYR A 71 4.78 25.95 25.28
CA TYR A 71 5.46 27.19 24.93
C TYR A 71 4.55 28.44 25.05
N ASP A 72 3.25 28.28 25.14
CA ASP A 72 2.28 29.33 25.41
C ASP A 72 1.49 29.03 26.69
N THR A 73 1.92 29.60 27.78
CA THR A 73 1.31 29.42 29.12
C THR A 73 -0.08 30.04 29.28
N SER A 74 -0.56 30.79 28.29
CA SER A 74 -1.96 31.27 28.25
C SER A 74 -2.94 30.18 27.81
N LEU A 75 -2.46 29.09 27.21
CA LEU A 75 -3.25 27.96 26.73
C LEU A 75 -3.31 26.84 27.77
N GLU A 76 -4.51 26.37 28.05
CA GLU A 76 -4.72 25.24 28.96
C GLU A 76 -4.76 23.91 28.22
N VAL A 77 -4.27 22.84 28.88
CA VAL A 77 -4.50 21.45 28.42
C VAL A 77 -5.90 21.04 28.83
N LEU A 78 -6.81 20.96 27.86
CA LEU A 78 -8.21 20.64 28.13
C LEU A 78 -8.42 19.11 28.04
N ALA A 79 -8.90 18.53 29.14
CA ALA A 79 -9.36 17.13 29.18
C ALA A 79 -10.79 16.95 28.66
N SER A 80 -11.57 18.05 28.58
CA SER A 80 -12.94 18.04 28.08
C SER A 80 -13.25 19.33 27.32
N ASP A 81 -14.25 19.26 26.42
CA ASP A 81 -14.78 20.44 25.73
C ASP A 81 -15.69 21.28 26.67
N ALA A 82 -16.17 22.41 26.15
CA ALA A 82 -17.07 23.29 26.89
C ALA A 82 -18.41 22.62 27.32
N ALA A 83 -18.77 21.47 26.75
CA ALA A 83 -19.93 20.66 27.12
C ALA A 83 -19.58 19.54 28.11
N GLY A 84 -18.33 19.48 28.62
CA GLY A 84 -17.86 18.46 29.55
C GLY A 84 -17.60 17.09 28.93
N ARG A 85 -17.54 17.01 27.60
CA ARG A 85 -17.23 15.76 26.90
C ARG A 85 -15.71 15.58 26.83
N PRO A 86 -15.18 14.37 27.09
CA PRO A 86 -13.74 14.13 26.97
C PRO A 86 -13.23 14.57 25.59
N THR A 87 -12.24 15.46 25.57
CA THR A 87 -11.54 15.82 24.34
C THR A 87 -10.47 14.78 24.11
N PRO A 88 -10.57 13.94 23.07
CA PRO A 88 -9.50 13.03 22.80
C PRO A 88 -8.26 13.83 22.38
N LEU A 89 -7.18 13.71 23.12
CA LEU A 89 -5.84 14.17 22.72
C LEU A 89 -5.32 13.35 21.53
N VAL A 90 -6.15 12.42 21.04
CA VAL A 90 -5.80 11.47 19.96
C VAL A 90 -6.82 11.66 18.84
N GLY A 91 -6.34 11.78 17.59
CA GLY A 91 -7.19 11.68 16.42
C GLY A 91 -7.89 12.96 15.98
N LYS A 92 -7.23 14.12 16.08
CA LYS A 92 -7.80 15.37 15.52
C LYS A 92 -7.89 15.36 14.00
N ILE A 93 -6.93 14.72 13.30
CA ILE A 93 -6.96 14.62 11.83
C ILE A 93 -7.95 13.54 11.41
N PHE A 94 -7.81 12.36 12.00
CA PHE A 94 -8.70 11.22 11.73
C PHE A 94 -9.21 10.61 13.02
N SER A 95 -10.50 10.30 13.05
CA SER A 95 -11.07 9.46 14.11
C SER A 95 -10.44 8.06 14.12
N PRO A 96 -10.47 7.32 15.23
CA PRO A 96 -10.01 5.93 15.25
C PRO A 96 -10.67 5.06 14.18
N GLU A 97 -11.98 5.27 13.95
CA GLU A 97 -12.76 4.59 12.91
C GLU A 97 -12.26 4.93 11.51
N SER A 98 -11.96 6.20 11.29
CA SER A 98 -11.45 6.70 10.01
C SER A 98 -10.06 6.16 9.69
N ILE A 99 -9.18 6.01 10.70
CA ILE A 99 -7.88 5.32 10.53
C ILE A 99 -8.09 3.85 10.23
N GLN A 100 -8.99 3.19 10.98
CA GLN A 100 -9.26 1.77 10.77
C GLN A 100 -9.72 1.49 9.34
N ALA A 101 -10.62 2.32 8.77
CA ALA A 101 -11.08 2.17 7.38
C ALA A 101 -9.92 2.23 6.37
N ARG A 102 -8.95 3.11 6.60
CA ARG A 102 -7.74 3.23 5.76
C ARG A 102 -6.83 2.02 5.90
N MET A 103 -6.63 1.56 7.13
CA MET A 103 -5.84 0.37 7.42
C MET A 103 -6.45 -0.87 6.79
N ASP A 104 -7.76 -1.01 6.86
CA ASP A 104 -8.49 -2.12 6.25
C ASP A 104 -8.42 -2.07 4.72
N ALA A 105 -8.51 -0.87 4.12
CA ALA A 105 -8.33 -0.70 2.68
C ALA A 105 -6.91 -1.08 2.22
N ILE A 106 -5.89 -0.64 2.96
CA ILE A 106 -4.49 -0.97 2.70
C ILE A 106 -4.25 -2.49 2.89
N ALA A 107 -4.78 -3.07 3.96
CA ALA A 107 -4.69 -4.51 4.23
C ALA A 107 -5.34 -5.33 3.10
N LEU A 108 -6.49 -4.89 2.58
CA LEU A 108 -7.16 -5.57 1.47
C LEU A 108 -6.35 -5.52 0.17
N LEU A 109 -5.65 -4.41 -0.11
CA LEU A 109 -4.70 -4.36 -1.23
C LEU A 109 -3.60 -5.42 -1.07
N GLY A 110 -3.11 -5.65 0.16
CA GLY A 110 -2.18 -6.72 0.52
C GLY A 110 -2.74 -8.10 0.23
N VAL A 111 -3.93 -8.37 0.73
CA VAL A 111 -4.64 -9.66 0.54
C VAL A 111 -4.93 -9.91 -0.95
N TYR A 112 -5.34 -8.89 -1.69
CA TYR A 112 -5.55 -8.99 -3.13
C TYR A 112 -4.26 -9.35 -3.88
N ALA A 113 -3.14 -8.67 -3.56
CA ALA A 113 -1.84 -8.96 -4.17
C ALA A 113 -1.34 -10.38 -3.84
N GLU A 114 -1.50 -10.82 -2.58
CA GLU A 114 -1.18 -12.19 -2.15
C GLU A 114 -2.01 -13.23 -2.92
N ARG A 115 -3.27 -12.89 -3.17
CA ARG A 115 -4.15 -13.76 -3.94
C ARG A 115 -3.71 -13.91 -5.38
N LEU A 116 -3.37 -12.82 -6.03
CA LEU A 116 -2.80 -12.84 -7.38
C LEU A 116 -1.50 -13.66 -7.43
N ALA A 117 -0.61 -13.52 -6.42
CA ALA A 117 0.64 -14.26 -6.32
C ALA A 117 0.38 -15.78 -6.16
N THR A 118 -0.59 -16.15 -5.33
CA THR A 118 -1.01 -17.56 -5.16
C THR A 118 -1.50 -18.16 -6.47
N LEU A 119 -2.32 -17.42 -7.23
CA LEU A 119 -2.83 -17.86 -8.54
C LEU A 119 -1.72 -17.95 -9.59
N ALA A 120 -0.76 -17.02 -9.57
CA ALA A 120 0.38 -17.03 -10.48
C ALA A 120 1.39 -18.15 -10.18
N GLY A 121 1.55 -18.51 -8.90
CA GLY A 121 2.47 -19.52 -8.43
C GLY A 121 1.90 -20.94 -8.32
N ALA A 122 0.64 -21.14 -8.65
CA ALA A 122 -0.13 -22.38 -8.45
C ALA A 122 0.32 -23.58 -9.33
N GLU A 123 1.63 -23.85 -9.37
CA GLU A 123 2.17 -25.10 -9.94
C GLU A 123 1.83 -26.35 -9.07
N ASN A 124 1.33 -26.15 -7.86
CA ASN A 124 1.04 -27.26 -6.93
C ASN A 124 -0.37 -27.12 -6.33
N PRO A 125 -1.40 -27.66 -6.99
CA PRO A 125 -2.79 -27.59 -6.54
C PRO A 125 -3.04 -28.12 -5.12
N GLY A 126 -2.13 -28.96 -4.59
CA GLY A 126 -2.25 -29.56 -3.26
C GLY A 126 -1.96 -28.60 -2.08
N LYS A 127 -1.28 -27.46 -2.30
CA LYS A 127 -1.01 -26.45 -1.26
C LYS A 127 -2.05 -25.32 -1.19
N LEU A 128 -2.93 -25.24 -2.18
CA LEU A 128 -4.00 -24.24 -2.27
C LEU A 128 -5.01 -24.26 -1.09
N PRO A 129 -5.41 -25.41 -0.52
CA PRO A 129 -6.47 -25.43 0.50
C PRO A 129 -6.10 -24.70 1.79
N ALA A 130 -4.88 -24.86 2.31
CA ALA A 130 -4.47 -24.26 3.60
C ALA A 130 -4.25 -22.73 3.48
N ALA A 131 -3.55 -22.28 2.44
CA ALA A 131 -3.39 -20.86 2.14
C ALA A 131 -4.75 -20.19 1.89
N SER A 132 -5.65 -20.90 1.24
CA SER A 132 -7.01 -20.49 0.96
C SER A 132 -7.86 -20.29 2.22
N GLN A 133 -7.73 -21.15 3.21
CA GLN A 133 -8.51 -21.05 4.46
C GLN A 133 -8.07 -19.85 5.29
N ALA A 134 -6.75 -19.62 5.42
CA ALA A 134 -6.21 -18.45 6.13
C ALA A 134 -6.67 -17.14 5.47
N LEU A 135 -6.60 -17.04 4.14
CA LEU A 135 -7.10 -15.89 3.38
C LEU A 135 -8.62 -15.71 3.53
N GLY A 136 -9.40 -16.77 3.50
CA GLY A 136 -10.85 -16.72 3.71
C GLY A 136 -11.21 -16.14 5.09
N THR A 137 -10.44 -16.49 6.12
CA THR A 137 -10.61 -15.94 7.48
C THR A 137 -10.28 -14.44 7.51
N GLN A 138 -9.19 -14.01 6.87
CA GLN A 138 -8.83 -12.59 6.78
C GLN A 138 -9.88 -11.78 6.01
N LEU A 139 -10.36 -12.29 4.89
CA LEU A 139 -11.41 -11.65 4.09
C LEU A 139 -12.72 -11.53 4.89
N GLY A 140 -13.10 -12.55 5.65
CA GLY A 140 -14.27 -12.51 6.52
C GLY A 140 -14.16 -11.48 7.64
N ALA A 141 -12.98 -11.37 8.27
CA ALA A 141 -12.69 -10.37 9.29
C ALA A 141 -12.79 -8.94 8.74
N LEU A 142 -12.16 -8.68 7.58
CA LEU A 142 -12.24 -7.38 6.90
C LEU A 142 -13.68 -7.01 6.52
N GLY A 143 -14.46 -7.97 6.01
CA GLY A 143 -15.88 -7.75 5.68
C GLY A 143 -16.70 -7.33 6.90
N THR A 144 -16.50 -7.99 8.04
CA THR A 144 -17.17 -7.66 9.30
C THR A 144 -16.77 -6.27 9.83
N GLN A 145 -15.48 -5.92 9.75
CA GLN A 145 -14.97 -4.61 10.13
C GLN A 145 -15.59 -3.51 9.26
N MET A 146 -15.65 -3.68 7.94
CA MET A 146 -16.27 -2.72 7.03
C MET A 146 -17.77 -2.51 7.31
N GLN A 147 -18.52 -3.58 7.60
CA GLN A 147 -19.93 -3.45 8.00
C GLN A 147 -20.09 -2.67 9.29
N THR A 148 -19.23 -2.90 10.27
CA THR A 148 -19.23 -2.17 11.54
C THR A 148 -18.92 -0.69 11.32
N LEU A 149 -17.95 -0.35 10.48
CA LEU A 149 -17.59 1.03 10.13
C LEU A 149 -18.71 1.75 9.40
N ALA A 150 -19.40 1.09 8.47
CA ALA A 150 -20.55 1.63 7.75
C ALA A 150 -21.67 2.06 8.70
N GLY A 151 -21.86 1.36 9.83
CA GLY A 151 -22.86 1.65 10.85
C GLY A 151 -22.53 2.82 11.77
N LYS A 152 -21.27 3.29 11.82
CA LYS A 152 -20.84 4.34 12.76
C LYS A 152 -21.02 5.78 12.27
N GLY A 153 -21.39 6.00 11.01
CA GLY A 153 -21.74 7.31 10.46
C GLY A 153 -20.57 8.29 10.25
N ASP A 154 -19.30 7.83 10.32
CA ASP A 154 -18.13 8.64 9.99
C ASP A 154 -18.04 8.83 8.47
N ALA A 155 -18.27 10.07 8.01
CA ALA A 155 -18.25 10.41 6.58
C ALA A 155 -16.87 10.19 5.93
N SER A 156 -15.76 10.28 6.69
CA SER A 156 -14.41 10.05 6.19
C SER A 156 -14.12 8.55 6.03
N ALA A 157 -14.59 7.73 6.96
CA ALA A 157 -14.50 6.27 6.89
C ALA A 157 -15.41 5.68 5.80
N SER A 158 -16.62 6.23 5.66
CA SER A 158 -17.63 5.69 4.73
C SER A 158 -17.22 5.69 3.25
N LYS A 159 -16.32 6.61 2.85
CA LYS A 159 -15.78 6.67 1.49
C LYS A 159 -15.03 5.40 1.08
N TYR A 160 -14.47 4.67 2.05
CA TYR A 160 -13.72 3.44 1.83
C TYR A 160 -14.60 2.18 1.78
N VAL A 161 -15.81 2.23 2.32
CA VAL A 161 -16.67 1.04 2.48
C VAL A 161 -16.99 0.40 1.14
N GLU A 162 -17.49 1.17 0.18
CA GLU A 162 -17.91 0.64 -1.13
C GLU A 162 -16.74 0.04 -1.92
N PRO A 163 -15.60 0.74 -2.17
CA PRO A 163 -14.50 0.15 -2.94
C PRO A 163 -13.85 -1.03 -2.22
N VAL A 164 -13.77 -1.02 -0.88
CA VAL A 164 -13.24 -2.14 -0.10
C VAL A 164 -14.15 -3.35 -0.18
N THR A 165 -15.46 -3.20 0.00
CA THR A 165 -16.41 -4.33 -0.08
C THR A 165 -16.48 -4.92 -1.48
N THR A 166 -16.37 -4.10 -2.52
CA THR A 166 -16.36 -4.57 -3.92
C THR A 166 -15.06 -5.32 -4.23
N LEU A 167 -13.89 -4.80 -3.84
CA LEU A 167 -12.61 -5.49 -4.02
C LEU A 167 -12.56 -6.80 -3.22
N LEU A 168 -13.15 -6.81 -2.02
CA LEU A 168 -13.32 -8.00 -1.20
C LEU A 168 -14.11 -9.09 -1.95
N GLY A 169 -15.19 -8.70 -2.62
CA GLY A 169 -15.98 -9.59 -3.49
C GLY A 169 -15.15 -10.17 -4.63
N VAL A 170 -14.33 -9.35 -5.30
CA VAL A 170 -13.40 -9.80 -6.34
C VAL A 170 -12.38 -10.78 -5.77
N ALA A 171 -11.72 -10.46 -4.67
CA ALA A 171 -10.74 -11.34 -4.03
C ALA A 171 -11.35 -12.68 -3.61
N THR A 172 -12.61 -12.67 -3.15
CA THR A 172 -13.37 -13.88 -2.79
C THR A 172 -13.73 -14.71 -4.02
N SER A 173 -14.18 -14.09 -5.11
CA SER A 173 -14.53 -14.81 -6.36
C SER A 173 -13.32 -15.50 -6.97
N LEU A 174 -12.14 -14.86 -6.91
CA LEU A 174 -10.88 -15.47 -7.34
C LEU A 174 -10.53 -16.74 -6.56
N PHE A 175 -10.96 -16.81 -5.30
CA PHE A 175 -10.82 -18.01 -4.50
C PHE A 175 -11.62 -19.20 -5.07
N LEU A 176 -12.84 -18.94 -5.50
CA LEU A 176 -13.76 -19.98 -6.03
C LEU A 176 -13.36 -20.41 -7.44
N GLU A 177 -12.84 -19.50 -8.24
CA GLU A 177 -12.46 -19.72 -9.65
C GLU A 177 -11.00 -20.20 -9.82
N ALA A 178 -10.23 -20.40 -8.76
CA ALA A 178 -8.79 -20.71 -8.78
C ALA A 178 -8.37 -21.95 -9.61
N ARG A 179 -9.31 -22.75 -10.04
CA ARG A 179 -9.09 -23.93 -10.88
C ARG A 179 -9.02 -23.62 -12.39
N GLN A 180 -9.27 -22.37 -12.79
CA GLN A 180 -9.31 -21.98 -14.20
C GLN A 180 -8.12 -21.09 -14.52
N GLY A 181 -7.35 -21.40 -15.55
CA GLY A 181 -6.16 -20.61 -15.95
C GLY A 181 -6.45 -19.16 -16.35
N ALA A 182 -7.71 -18.82 -16.65
CA ALA A 182 -8.16 -17.45 -16.92
C ALA A 182 -8.44 -16.63 -15.63
N ALA A 183 -8.46 -17.25 -14.46
CA ALA A 183 -8.83 -16.59 -13.20
C ALA A 183 -7.90 -15.44 -12.83
N LEU A 184 -6.59 -15.58 -13.06
CA LEU A 184 -5.61 -14.54 -12.75
C LEU A 184 -5.82 -13.29 -13.58
N GLN A 185 -5.97 -13.43 -14.92
CA GLN A 185 -6.23 -12.28 -15.81
C GLN A 185 -7.53 -11.59 -15.44
N LYS A 186 -8.60 -12.37 -15.29
CA LYS A 186 -9.92 -11.88 -14.90
C LYS A 186 -9.88 -11.13 -13.56
N GLY A 187 -9.13 -11.67 -12.61
CA GLY A 187 -8.94 -11.03 -11.30
C GLY A 187 -8.23 -9.69 -11.35
N ILE A 188 -7.18 -9.58 -12.16
CA ILE A 188 -6.49 -8.31 -12.40
C ILE A 188 -7.44 -7.31 -13.06
N GLU A 189 -8.18 -7.71 -14.09
CA GLU A 189 -9.11 -6.85 -14.83
C GLU A 189 -10.29 -6.38 -13.97
N GLN A 190 -10.87 -7.25 -13.17
CA GLN A 190 -12.01 -6.93 -12.31
C GLN A 190 -11.61 -6.15 -11.05
N GLY A 191 -10.39 -6.40 -10.52
CA GLY A 191 -9.87 -5.69 -9.36
C GLY A 191 -9.42 -4.26 -9.67
N ALA A 192 -8.96 -4.00 -10.90
CA ALA A 192 -8.33 -2.74 -11.27
C ALA A 192 -9.17 -1.47 -10.94
N PRO A 193 -10.48 -1.39 -11.23
CA PRO A 193 -11.26 -0.21 -10.89
C PRO A 193 -11.28 0.08 -9.38
N GLN A 194 -11.37 -0.96 -8.55
CA GLN A 194 -11.47 -0.81 -7.10
C GLN A 194 -10.11 -0.53 -6.46
N VAL A 195 -9.04 -1.17 -6.95
CA VAL A 195 -7.67 -0.84 -6.56
C VAL A 195 -7.39 0.63 -6.84
N ASN A 196 -7.70 1.12 -8.04
CA ASN A 196 -7.50 2.52 -8.39
C ASN A 196 -8.36 3.44 -7.52
N ARG A 197 -9.61 3.09 -7.23
CA ARG A 197 -10.49 3.88 -6.35
C ARG A 197 -9.95 3.99 -4.93
N ILE A 198 -9.44 2.90 -4.34
CA ILE A 198 -8.80 2.91 -3.03
C ILE A 198 -7.54 3.80 -3.06
N LEU A 199 -6.72 3.68 -4.10
CA LEU A 199 -5.51 4.49 -4.24
C LEU A 199 -5.82 5.97 -4.46
N ASP A 200 -6.90 6.32 -5.16
CA ASP A 200 -7.39 7.71 -5.29
C ASP A 200 -7.75 8.30 -3.93
N LEU A 201 -8.45 7.53 -3.09
CA LEU A 201 -8.84 7.99 -1.76
C LEU A 201 -7.61 8.17 -0.84
N LEU A 202 -6.67 7.23 -0.86
CA LEU A 202 -5.42 7.32 -0.10
C LEU A 202 -4.57 8.51 -0.57
N GLU A 203 -4.45 8.73 -1.88
CA GLU A 203 -3.73 9.86 -2.45
C GLU A 203 -4.38 11.19 -2.05
N ALA A 204 -5.70 11.32 -2.17
CA ALA A 204 -6.43 12.51 -1.75
C ALA A 204 -6.22 12.81 -0.25
N ASP A 205 -6.27 11.81 0.62
CA ASP A 205 -5.98 12.00 2.03
C ASP A 205 -4.56 12.53 2.28
N MET A 206 -3.58 12.02 1.56
CA MET A 206 -2.19 12.44 1.71
C MET A 206 -1.92 13.84 1.17
N VAL A 207 -2.59 14.22 0.09
CA VAL A 207 -2.41 15.53 -0.56
C VAL A 207 -3.26 16.59 0.15
N ASP A 208 -4.53 16.34 0.35
CA ASP A 208 -5.49 17.35 0.76
C ASP A 208 -5.59 17.52 2.28
N VAL A 209 -5.43 16.42 3.02
CA VAL A 209 -5.60 16.42 4.47
C VAL A 209 -4.25 16.44 5.19
N LEU A 210 -3.40 15.45 4.95
CA LEU A 210 -2.14 15.29 5.68
C LEU A 210 -1.05 16.25 5.21
N GLY A 211 -1.00 16.57 3.92
CA GLY A 211 0.05 17.39 3.34
C GLY A 211 0.16 18.79 3.98
N PRO A 212 -0.90 19.61 3.99
CA PRO A 212 -0.88 20.94 4.59
C PRO A 212 -0.62 20.91 6.10
N GLN A 213 -1.29 20.04 6.83
CA GLN A 213 -1.17 19.97 8.29
C GLN A 213 0.21 19.48 8.72
N ARG A 214 0.75 18.47 8.01
CA ARG A 214 2.06 17.91 8.25
C ARG A 214 3.16 18.96 8.21
N LEU A 215 3.24 19.72 7.13
CA LEU A 215 4.32 20.70 6.94
C LEU A 215 4.13 21.95 7.78
N THR A 216 2.92 22.49 7.82
CA THR A 216 2.62 23.71 8.58
C THR A 216 2.78 23.49 10.07
N GLY A 217 2.22 22.41 10.60
CA GLY A 217 2.28 22.10 12.03
C GLY A 217 3.69 21.90 12.54
N VAL A 218 4.49 21.06 11.88
CA VAL A 218 5.88 20.80 12.31
C VAL A 218 6.75 22.05 12.17
N LYS A 219 6.56 22.82 11.12
CA LYS A 219 7.26 24.11 10.93
C LYS A 219 6.90 25.10 12.03
N GLN A 220 5.63 25.17 12.43
CA GLN A 220 5.16 26.03 13.51
C GLN A 220 5.71 25.59 14.85
N ALA A 221 5.73 24.30 15.16
CA ALA A 221 6.32 23.75 16.38
C ALA A 221 7.82 24.05 16.48
N LEU A 222 8.56 23.89 15.38
CA LEU A 222 9.97 24.25 15.33
C LEU A 222 10.17 25.76 15.58
N ALA A 223 9.37 26.61 14.93
CA ALA A 223 9.44 28.05 15.13
C ALA A 223 9.14 28.47 16.58
N SER A 224 8.15 27.85 17.23
CA SER A 224 7.79 28.12 18.64
C SER A 224 8.94 27.77 19.60
N ARG A 225 9.60 26.62 19.39
CA ARG A 225 10.78 26.22 20.18
C ARG A 225 11.95 27.20 20.02
N VAL A 226 12.25 27.59 18.80
CA VAL A 226 13.31 28.57 18.50
C VAL A 226 12.99 29.94 19.13
N MET A 227 11.75 30.40 19.02
CA MET A 227 11.30 31.65 19.63
C MET A 227 11.42 31.58 21.16
N PHE A 228 10.93 30.52 21.80
CA PHE A 228 11.07 30.33 23.24
C PHE A 228 12.52 30.37 23.70
N TYR A 229 13.41 29.64 23.03
CA TYR A 229 14.85 29.65 23.36
C TYR A 229 15.42 31.07 23.26
N ASN A 230 15.17 31.78 22.19
CA ASN A 230 15.71 33.12 21.98
C ASN A 230 15.22 34.15 23.01
N LEU A 231 13.96 34.05 23.42
CA LEU A 231 13.39 34.96 24.44
C LEU A 231 13.85 34.66 25.86
N HIS A 232 14.15 33.40 26.16
CA HIS A 232 14.40 32.98 27.55
C HIS A 232 15.87 32.53 27.83
N ARG A 233 16.72 32.42 26.82
CA ARG A 233 18.08 31.84 26.94
C ARG A 233 18.95 32.41 28.06
N GLU A 234 18.74 33.68 28.41
CA GLU A 234 19.53 34.33 29.49
C GLU A 234 19.04 33.91 30.88
N LYS A 235 17.80 33.50 31.01
CA LYS A 235 17.18 33.05 32.26
C LYS A 235 17.32 31.55 32.49
N LEU A 236 17.61 30.79 31.41
CA LEU A 236 17.77 29.34 31.48
C LEU A 236 19.19 28.96 32.01
N SER A 237 19.22 28.00 32.88
CA SER A 237 20.47 27.31 33.25
C SER A 237 21.12 26.62 32.04
N LEU A 238 22.37 26.21 32.16
CA LEU A 238 23.07 25.48 31.09
C LEU A 238 22.34 24.16 30.73
N ALA A 239 21.80 23.44 31.71
CA ALA A 239 21.08 22.20 31.54
C ALA A 239 19.76 22.43 30.74
N GLU A 240 18.99 23.46 31.14
CA GLU A 240 17.74 23.82 30.45
C GLU A 240 18.01 24.29 29.03
N ARG A 241 19.05 25.12 28.80
CA ARG A 241 19.43 25.52 27.44
C ARG A 241 19.75 24.31 26.55
N ARG A 242 20.51 23.35 27.13
CA ARG A 242 20.84 22.11 26.40
C ARG A 242 19.59 21.31 26.05
N ALA A 243 18.64 21.15 26.97
CA ALA A 243 17.38 20.46 26.75
C ALA A 243 16.56 21.10 25.62
N VAL A 244 16.40 22.44 25.64
CA VAL A 244 15.64 23.15 24.60
C VAL A 244 16.33 23.05 23.24
N LEU A 245 17.65 23.14 23.16
CA LEU A 245 18.40 23.00 21.90
C LEU A 245 18.27 21.57 21.35
N GLU A 246 18.23 20.57 22.21
CA GLU A 246 18.01 19.18 21.82
C GLU A 246 16.57 18.97 21.29
N ASP A 247 15.57 19.63 21.89
CA ASP A 247 14.19 19.64 21.37
C ASP A 247 14.09 20.30 20.00
N ILE A 248 14.82 21.39 19.77
CA ILE A 248 14.91 22.05 18.48
C ILE A 248 15.53 21.12 17.44
N ARG A 249 16.63 20.43 17.80
CA ARG A 249 17.28 19.46 16.91
C ARG A 249 16.32 18.35 16.54
N ARG A 250 15.63 17.73 17.52
CA ARG A 250 14.65 16.66 17.27
C ARG A 250 13.50 17.12 16.35
N ALA A 251 12.99 18.32 16.57
CA ALA A 251 11.95 18.88 15.70
C ALA A 251 12.45 19.12 14.27
N SER A 252 13.71 19.51 14.09
CA SER A 252 14.34 19.66 12.77
C SER A 252 14.51 18.31 12.08
N ASP A 253 15.02 17.30 12.78
CA ASP A 253 15.19 15.93 12.25
C ASP A 253 13.83 15.34 11.83
N THR A 254 12.79 15.57 12.62
CA THR A 254 11.40 15.18 12.29
C THR A 254 10.90 15.87 11.03
N TYR A 255 11.14 17.17 10.89
CA TYR A 255 10.75 17.93 9.69
C TYR A 255 11.45 17.36 8.44
N GLU A 256 12.74 17.09 8.50
CA GLU A 256 13.50 16.51 7.40
C GLU A 256 12.98 15.11 7.03
N ALA A 257 12.74 14.25 8.01
CA ALA A 257 12.19 12.92 7.78
C ALA A 257 10.80 12.97 7.12
N LEU A 258 9.94 13.93 7.52
CA LEU A 258 8.64 14.15 6.89
C LEU A 258 8.74 14.62 5.44
N MET A 259 9.72 15.47 5.14
CA MET A 259 9.97 15.94 3.76
C MET A 259 10.39 14.79 2.85
N VAL A 260 11.15 13.83 3.36
CA VAL A 260 11.64 12.66 2.59
C VAL A 260 10.60 11.55 2.46
N ALA A 261 9.70 11.41 3.44
CA ALA A 261 8.76 10.27 3.51
C ALA A 261 7.84 10.14 2.29
N GLN A 262 7.43 11.25 1.67
CA GLN A 262 6.64 11.33 0.43
C GLN A 262 5.66 10.15 0.21
N PRO A 263 4.72 9.86 1.15
CA PRO A 263 3.87 8.67 1.08
C PRO A 263 2.95 8.68 -0.16
N VAL A 264 2.64 9.85 -0.69
CA VAL A 264 1.87 10.01 -1.93
C VAL A 264 2.58 9.38 -3.13
N GLU A 265 3.91 9.47 -3.19
CA GLU A 265 4.69 8.85 -4.27
C GLU A 265 4.69 7.32 -4.18
N MET A 266 4.56 6.78 -2.98
CA MET A 266 4.40 5.34 -2.78
C MET A 266 3.03 4.86 -3.29
N ALA A 267 1.95 5.57 -3.00
CA ALA A 267 0.61 5.27 -3.52
C ALA A 267 0.56 5.36 -5.06
N ARG A 268 1.19 6.38 -5.64
CA ARG A 268 1.33 6.55 -7.10
C ARG A 268 2.16 5.43 -7.73
N ALA A 269 3.23 5.01 -7.09
CA ALA A 269 4.06 3.92 -7.58
C ALA A 269 3.32 2.58 -7.53
N LEU A 270 2.52 2.33 -6.49
CA LEU A 270 1.65 1.16 -6.39
C LEU A 270 0.62 1.15 -7.53
N ARG A 271 0.00 2.30 -7.82
CA ARG A 271 -0.91 2.46 -8.97
C ARG A 271 -0.21 2.12 -10.28
N SER A 272 0.94 2.73 -10.53
CA SER A 272 1.70 2.50 -11.77
C SER A 272 2.09 1.03 -11.95
N ALA A 273 2.46 0.35 -10.87
CA ALA A 273 2.76 -1.08 -10.88
C ALA A 273 1.51 -1.93 -11.18
N HIS A 274 0.37 -1.60 -10.57
CA HIS A 274 -0.89 -2.30 -10.85
C HIS A 274 -1.39 -2.07 -12.27
N ASP A 275 -1.29 -0.85 -12.80
CA ASP A 275 -1.65 -0.52 -14.18
C ASP A 275 -0.74 -1.23 -15.20
N ALA A 276 0.56 -1.36 -14.91
CA ALA A 276 1.47 -2.17 -15.74
C ALA A 276 1.09 -3.65 -15.72
N LEU A 277 0.68 -4.18 -14.55
CA LEU A 277 0.17 -5.54 -14.43
C LEU A 277 -1.12 -5.75 -15.25
N LEU A 278 -2.02 -4.77 -15.22
CA LEU A 278 -3.25 -4.78 -16.03
C LEU A 278 -2.96 -4.73 -17.54
N ARG A 279 -2.04 -3.85 -17.98
CA ARG A 279 -1.63 -3.79 -19.39
C ARG A 279 -1.01 -5.11 -19.83
N PHE A 280 -0.12 -5.68 -19.03
CA PHE A 280 0.46 -7.00 -19.32
C PHE A 280 -0.60 -8.10 -19.39
N ALA A 281 -1.58 -8.10 -18.46
CA ALA A 281 -2.67 -9.07 -18.47
C ALA A 281 -3.50 -9.02 -19.77
N ARG A 282 -3.69 -7.82 -20.33
CA ARG A 282 -4.45 -7.58 -21.57
C ARG A 282 -3.62 -7.74 -22.83
N SER A 283 -2.30 -7.62 -22.76
CA SER A 283 -1.41 -7.70 -23.93
C SER A 283 -1.36 -9.11 -24.51
N GLU A 284 -0.88 -9.22 -25.77
CA GLU A 284 -0.51 -10.49 -26.41
C GLU A 284 0.81 -11.08 -25.88
N ARG A 285 1.39 -10.48 -24.84
CA ARG A 285 2.63 -10.84 -24.16
C ARG A 285 3.87 -10.79 -25.01
N LYS A 286 4.03 -9.70 -25.66
CA LYS A 286 5.30 -9.32 -26.28
C LYS A 286 6.36 -9.08 -25.20
N LEU A 287 7.60 -9.32 -25.54
CA LEU A 287 8.75 -9.08 -24.66
C LEU A 287 8.75 -7.65 -24.10
N GLU A 288 8.42 -6.67 -24.92
CA GLU A 288 8.29 -5.25 -24.53
C GLU A 288 7.31 -5.01 -23.37
N SER A 289 6.16 -5.69 -23.38
CA SER A 289 5.16 -5.58 -22.29
C SER A 289 5.67 -6.18 -20.98
N PHE A 290 6.55 -7.21 -21.06
CA PHE A 290 7.18 -7.80 -19.88
C PHE A 290 8.29 -6.91 -19.32
N GLU A 291 9.08 -6.28 -20.17
CA GLU A 291 10.10 -5.32 -19.76
C GLU A 291 9.49 -4.08 -19.11
N GLU A 292 8.40 -3.54 -19.66
CA GLU A 292 7.63 -2.45 -19.07
C GLU A 292 7.11 -2.84 -17.67
N LEU A 293 6.53 -4.02 -17.52
CA LEU A 293 6.05 -4.53 -16.24
C LEU A 293 7.19 -4.69 -15.24
N SER A 294 8.30 -5.28 -15.66
CA SER A 294 9.47 -5.48 -14.80
C SER A 294 10.05 -4.15 -14.30
N SER A 295 10.16 -3.15 -15.17
CA SER A 295 10.62 -1.80 -14.84
C SER A 295 9.67 -1.10 -13.86
N ALA A 296 8.35 -1.21 -14.07
CA ALA A 296 7.35 -0.66 -13.16
C ALA A 296 7.43 -1.29 -11.76
N MET A 297 7.62 -2.62 -11.68
CA MET A 297 7.79 -3.32 -10.41
C MET A 297 9.06 -2.92 -9.68
N GLN A 298 10.17 -2.76 -10.39
CA GLN A 298 11.44 -2.31 -9.80
C GLN A 298 11.34 -0.87 -9.29
N SER A 299 10.74 0.03 -10.06
CA SER A 299 10.49 1.41 -9.64
C SER A 299 9.60 1.47 -8.40
N PHE A 300 8.54 0.67 -8.36
CA PHE A 300 7.67 0.56 -7.20
C PHE A 300 8.43 0.11 -5.96
N GLN A 301 9.18 -0.98 -6.02
CA GLN A 301 9.99 -1.47 -4.88
C GLN A 301 10.98 -0.41 -4.38
N GLY A 302 11.68 0.28 -5.26
CA GLY A 302 12.62 1.34 -4.88
C GLY A 302 11.95 2.50 -4.14
N ARG A 303 10.77 2.95 -4.60
CA ARG A 303 10.00 4.01 -3.92
C ARG A 303 9.46 3.56 -2.57
N VAL A 304 8.97 2.34 -2.47
CA VAL A 304 8.49 1.77 -1.19
C VAL A 304 9.62 1.69 -0.18
N GLN A 305 10.80 1.21 -0.56
CA GLN A 305 11.97 1.13 0.33
C GLN A 305 12.39 2.52 0.84
N THR A 306 12.44 3.51 -0.04
CA THR A 306 12.77 4.89 0.34
C THR A 306 11.77 5.46 1.33
N ALA A 307 10.47 5.31 1.06
CA ALA A 307 9.40 5.80 1.92
C ALA A 307 9.36 5.05 3.26
N SER A 308 9.54 3.73 3.26
CA SER A 308 9.59 2.91 4.47
C SER A 308 10.74 3.33 5.39
N ALA A 309 11.94 3.54 4.83
CA ALA A 309 13.08 4.01 5.61
C ALA A 309 12.85 5.39 6.22
N ALA A 310 12.17 6.30 5.51
CA ALA A 310 11.83 7.61 6.04
C ALA A 310 10.76 7.53 7.15
N VAL A 311 9.74 6.69 6.99
CA VAL A 311 8.73 6.46 8.04
C VAL A 311 9.33 5.82 9.28
N GLN A 312 10.29 4.90 9.13
CA GLN A 312 11.01 4.32 10.27
C GLN A 312 11.75 5.39 11.06
N ARG A 313 12.45 6.33 10.41
CA ARG A 313 13.12 7.45 11.09
C ARG A 313 12.17 8.33 11.90
N LEU A 314 10.90 8.48 11.46
CA LEU A 314 9.89 9.20 12.23
C LEU A 314 9.51 8.48 13.53
N ARG A 315 9.70 7.17 13.63
CA ARG A 315 9.34 6.33 14.78
C ARG A 315 10.48 6.10 15.74
N GLU A 316 11.70 6.19 15.25
CA GLU A 316 12.89 5.99 16.10
C GLU A 316 13.07 7.21 17.01
N PRO A 317 13.19 7.02 18.34
CA PRO A 317 13.64 8.10 19.19
C PRO A 317 15.04 8.52 18.73
N PRO A 318 15.39 9.81 18.81
CA PRO A 318 16.76 10.25 18.51
C PRO A 318 17.73 9.42 19.35
N GLN A 319 18.73 8.87 18.68
CA GLN A 319 19.81 8.18 19.39
C GLN A 319 20.52 9.21 20.28
N GLU A 320 20.62 8.91 21.58
CA GLU A 320 21.32 9.72 22.58
C GLU A 320 22.82 9.85 22.29
#